data_bf93dfef0f57adb41e15ae39f9fa32bf
#
_entry.id   bf93dfef0f57adb41e15ae39f9fa32bf
#
_cell.length_a   1.000
_cell.length_b   1.000
_cell.length_c   1.000
_cell.angle_alpha   90.00
_cell.angle_beta   90.00
_cell.angle_gamma   90.00
#
_symmetry.space_group_name_H-M   'P 1'
#
loop_
_entity.id
_entity.type
_entity.pdbx_description
1 polymer ?
#
loop_
_entity_poly.entity_id
_entity_poly.type
_entity_poly.pdbx_seq_one_letter_code
_entity_poly.pdbx_strand_id
1 'polypeptide(L)'
;LLNEEELSNVDNLRKYYEMIGIRCVYNTEVAEIKKIIKDKVVVLAGQTGAGKSSLLNRLDNNLDIKTDEISEALGRGKHTTRHVELYEIGEGFIADTPGFSALDFKDMDKEQLRDTFIEFREYDCKFRDCMHNKEIGCGIKEAVNEKLILESRYNNYLQYLEELEK
;
A
#
# COMPACT_ATOMS: atom_id res chain seq x y z
N LEU A 1 -9.38 -19.67 5.27
CA LEU A 1 -8.02 -20.06 5.70
C LEU A 1 -7.17 -20.22 4.46
N LEU A 2 -5.99 -19.63 4.42
CA LEU A 2 -5.03 -19.78 3.32
C LEU A 2 -4.44 -21.20 3.34
N ASN A 3 -4.17 -21.75 2.18
CA ASN A 3 -3.44 -23.01 2.06
C ASN A 3 -1.92 -22.79 2.24
N GLU A 4 -1.12 -23.86 2.25
CA GLU A 4 0.33 -23.78 2.48
C GLU A 4 1.08 -22.99 1.40
N GLU A 5 0.66 -23.06 0.14
CA GLU A 5 1.24 -22.32 -0.96
C GLU A 5 0.93 -20.82 -0.84
N GLU A 6 -0.30 -20.47 -0.52
CA GLU A 6 -0.72 -19.08 -0.28
C GLU A 6 0.02 -18.47 0.91
N LEU A 7 0.20 -19.24 2.00
CA LEU A 7 1.00 -18.79 3.15
C LEU A 7 2.46 -18.56 2.78
N SER A 8 3.06 -19.48 2.02
CA SER A 8 4.45 -19.32 1.53
C SER A 8 4.59 -18.07 0.65
N ASN A 9 3.61 -17.77 -0.19
CA ASN A 9 3.60 -16.58 -1.02
C ASN A 9 3.50 -15.31 -0.18
N VAL A 10 2.66 -15.28 0.85
CA VAL A 10 2.54 -14.15 1.78
C VAL A 10 3.86 -13.91 2.53
N ASP A 11 4.52 -14.97 3.01
CA ASP A 11 5.80 -14.85 3.70
C ASP A 11 6.91 -14.33 2.79
N ASN A 12 6.93 -14.74 1.51
CA ASN A 12 7.88 -14.23 0.54
C ASN A 12 7.64 -12.75 0.22
N LEU A 13 6.38 -12.34 0.07
CA LEU A 13 6.02 -10.93 -0.07
C LEU A 13 6.45 -10.11 1.14
N ARG A 14 6.16 -10.60 2.36
CA ARG A 14 6.59 -9.95 3.60
C ARG A 14 8.08 -9.72 3.64
N LYS A 15 8.89 -10.76 3.40
CA LYS A 15 10.35 -10.68 3.37
C LYS A 15 10.85 -9.65 2.36
N TYR A 16 10.25 -9.64 1.17
CA TYR A 16 10.61 -8.68 0.13
C TYR A 16 10.33 -7.24 0.58
N TYR A 17 9.12 -6.96 1.08
CA TYR A 17 8.76 -5.61 1.53
C TYR A 17 9.61 -5.17 2.74
N GLU A 18 9.92 -6.06 3.66
CA GLU A 18 10.82 -5.77 4.79
C GLU A 18 12.25 -5.47 4.31
N MET A 19 12.75 -6.17 3.30
CA MET A 19 14.06 -5.93 2.69
C MET A 19 14.16 -4.52 2.09
N ILE A 20 13.10 -4.02 1.47
CA ILE A 20 13.06 -2.66 0.93
C ILE A 20 12.64 -1.59 1.96
N GLY A 21 12.63 -1.92 3.26
CA GLY A 21 12.39 -0.98 4.35
C GLY A 21 10.92 -0.75 4.71
N ILE A 22 9.98 -1.54 4.18
CA ILE A 22 8.56 -1.46 4.51
C ILE A 22 8.24 -2.48 5.61
N ARG A 23 7.85 -2.01 6.78
CA ARG A 23 7.47 -2.88 7.89
C ARG A 23 6.16 -3.62 7.60
N CYS A 24 6.19 -4.95 7.70
CA CYS A 24 5.05 -5.81 7.49
C CYS A 24 4.60 -6.46 8.80
N VAL A 25 3.29 -6.41 9.07
CA VAL A 25 2.68 -7.07 10.24
C VAL A 25 1.39 -7.76 9.81
N TYR A 26 1.08 -8.89 10.42
CA TYR A 26 -0.22 -9.51 10.19
C TYR A 26 -1.30 -8.75 10.95
N ASN A 27 -2.50 -8.68 10.38
CA ASN A 27 -3.65 -8.04 11.01
C ASN A 27 -4.12 -8.73 12.30
N THR A 28 -3.55 -9.89 12.62
CA THR A 28 -3.76 -10.64 13.87
C THR A 28 -2.79 -10.25 14.97
N GLU A 29 -1.68 -9.56 14.63
CA GLU A 29 -0.64 -9.14 15.57
C GLU A 29 -1.02 -7.82 16.27
N VAL A 30 -2.18 -7.82 16.95
CA VAL A 30 -2.79 -6.64 17.58
C VAL A 30 -1.83 -5.90 18.50
N ALA A 31 -1.06 -6.62 19.33
CA ALA A 31 -0.12 -6.00 20.25
C ALA A 31 1.01 -5.26 19.54
N GLU A 32 1.48 -5.80 18.40
CA GLU A 32 2.53 -5.18 17.60
C GLU A 32 2.01 -3.96 16.84
N ILE A 33 0.79 -4.05 16.29
CA ILE A 33 0.14 -2.93 15.62
C ILE A 33 -0.08 -1.78 16.61
N LYS A 34 -0.54 -2.06 17.84
CA LYS A 34 -0.71 -1.04 18.89
C LYS A 34 0.62 -0.35 19.25
N LYS A 35 1.74 -1.06 19.26
CA LYS A 35 3.07 -0.45 19.45
C LYS A 35 3.46 0.47 18.28
N ILE A 36 3.11 0.10 17.05
CA ILE A 36 3.40 0.93 15.86
C ILE A 36 2.60 2.23 15.92
N ILE A 37 1.36 2.17 16.40
CA ILE A 37 0.44 3.31 16.47
C ILE A 37 0.76 4.24 17.65
N LYS A 38 1.37 3.72 18.71
CA LYS A 38 1.67 4.48 19.94
C LYS A 38 2.28 5.84 19.65
N ASP A 39 1.73 6.88 20.27
CA ASP A 39 2.13 8.30 20.15
C ASP A 39 2.06 8.84 18.70
N LYS A 40 1.23 8.24 17.84
CA LYS A 40 1.08 8.65 16.45
C LYS A 40 -0.38 8.79 16.03
N VAL A 41 -0.57 9.56 14.96
CA VAL A 41 -1.79 9.53 14.16
C VAL A 41 -1.46 8.79 12.87
N VAL A 42 -2.13 7.67 12.62
CA VAL A 42 -1.92 6.85 11.41
C VAL A 42 -3.17 6.86 10.55
N VAL A 43 -3.00 6.69 9.25
CA VAL A 43 -4.09 6.61 8.29
C VAL A 43 -4.19 5.19 7.76
N LEU A 44 -5.40 4.63 7.69
CA LEU A 44 -5.64 3.37 7.02
C LEU A 44 -5.94 3.63 5.54
N ALA A 45 -5.07 3.11 4.67
CA ALA A 45 -5.27 3.10 3.24
C ALA A 45 -5.44 1.67 2.72
N GLY A 46 -6.23 1.48 1.69
CA GLY A 46 -6.45 0.18 1.05
C GLY A 46 -7.79 0.10 0.34
N GLN A 47 -7.89 -0.83 -0.58
CA GLN A 47 -9.10 -1.07 -1.36
C GLN A 47 -10.31 -1.44 -0.49
N THR A 48 -11.51 -1.27 -1.03
CA THR A 48 -12.74 -1.78 -0.41
C THR A 48 -12.63 -3.30 -0.24
N GLY A 49 -13.03 -3.80 0.93
CA GLY A 49 -12.89 -5.22 1.24
C GLY A 49 -11.50 -5.67 1.74
N ALA A 50 -10.49 -4.79 1.78
CA ALA A 50 -9.15 -5.12 2.29
C ALA A 50 -9.10 -5.42 3.81
N GLY A 51 -10.23 -5.30 4.52
CA GLY A 51 -10.32 -5.63 5.94
C GLY A 51 -9.97 -4.49 6.89
N LYS A 52 -10.02 -3.23 6.45
CA LYS A 52 -9.75 -2.04 7.30
C LYS A 52 -10.66 -2.00 8.53
N SER A 53 -11.99 -2.10 8.34
CA SER A 53 -12.97 -2.11 9.44
C SER A 53 -12.80 -3.32 10.36
N SER A 54 -12.49 -4.48 9.79
CA SER A 54 -12.20 -5.69 10.58
C SER A 54 -10.94 -5.52 11.44
N LEU A 55 -9.95 -4.80 10.94
CA LEU A 55 -8.75 -4.46 11.72
C LEU A 55 -9.09 -3.50 12.86
N LEU A 56 -9.86 -2.44 12.59
CA LEU A 56 -10.29 -1.48 13.62
C LEU A 56 -11.06 -2.17 14.74
N ASN A 57 -12.06 -2.99 14.40
CA ASN A 57 -12.84 -3.77 15.39
C ASN A 57 -11.97 -4.75 16.18
N ARG A 58 -10.90 -5.26 15.60
CA ARG A 58 -9.94 -6.13 16.30
C ARG A 58 -9.00 -5.37 17.22
N LEU A 59 -8.63 -4.14 16.85
CA LEU A 59 -7.80 -3.26 17.66
C LEU A 59 -8.54 -2.72 18.88
N ASP A 60 -9.84 -2.43 18.72
CA ASP A 60 -10.74 -2.06 19.81
C ASP A 60 -12.12 -2.70 19.62
N ASN A 61 -12.46 -3.64 20.48
CA ASN A 61 -13.73 -4.35 20.45
C ASN A 61 -14.96 -3.49 20.76
N ASN A 62 -14.78 -2.26 21.22
CA ASN A 62 -15.86 -1.31 21.47
C ASN A 62 -16.26 -0.53 20.21
N LEU A 63 -15.47 -0.61 19.13
CA LEU A 63 -15.68 0.13 17.89
C LEU A 63 -16.73 -0.58 17.03
N ASP A 64 -17.69 -1.15 17.27
CA ASP A 64 -18.73 -1.88 16.51
C ASP A 64 -18.94 -1.31 15.07
N ILE A 65 -17.86 -1.20 14.31
CA ILE A 65 -17.86 -0.66 12.93
C ILE A 65 -18.46 -1.73 12.01
N LYS A 66 -19.59 -1.44 11.39
CA LYS A 66 -20.19 -2.34 10.42
C LYS A 66 -19.32 -2.46 9.18
N THR A 67 -18.94 -3.67 8.84
CA THR A 67 -18.05 -3.99 7.70
C THR A 67 -18.64 -3.61 6.34
N ASP A 68 -19.97 -3.42 6.25
CA ASP A 68 -20.68 -3.11 5.00
C ASP A 68 -20.89 -1.60 4.76
N GLU A 69 -20.84 -0.78 5.80
CA GLU A 69 -21.14 0.67 5.68
C GLU A 69 -20.07 1.47 4.93
N ILE A 70 -18.81 1.02 4.91
CA ILE A 70 -17.72 1.69 4.17
C ILE A 70 -17.91 1.54 2.64
N SER A 71 -18.59 0.50 2.17
CA SER A 71 -18.81 0.27 0.73
C SER A 71 -20.03 1.02 0.15
N GLU A 72 -21.07 1.30 0.94
CA GLU A 72 -22.26 1.98 0.45
C GLU A 72 -22.15 3.51 0.36
N ALA A 73 -21.29 4.14 1.16
CA ALA A 73 -21.03 5.58 1.10
C ALA A 73 -20.41 6.02 -0.23
N LEU A 74 -19.79 5.09 -0.97
CA LEU A 74 -19.15 5.32 -2.27
C LEU A 74 -20.12 5.24 -3.46
N GLY A 75 -21.34 4.73 -3.29
CA GLY A 75 -22.28 4.43 -4.39
C GLY A 75 -23.35 5.48 -4.70
N ARG A 76 -23.54 6.50 -3.89
CA ARG A 76 -24.60 7.50 -4.10
C ARG A 76 -24.04 8.91 -4.19
N GLY A 77 -23.99 9.43 -5.42
CA GLY A 77 -23.68 10.82 -5.73
C GLY A 77 -24.60 11.80 -5.00
N LYS A 78 -24.19 12.24 -3.85
CA LYS A 78 -24.60 13.48 -3.20
C LYS A 78 -23.40 14.01 -2.42
N HIS A 79 -23.15 15.32 -2.53
CA HIS A 79 -22.15 16.08 -1.80
C HIS A 79 -22.21 15.77 -0.30
N THR A 80 -21.52 14.72 0.14
CA THR A 80 -21.37 14.40 1.55
C THR A 80 -20.02 14.93 1.98
N THR A 81 -20.03 15.86 2.90
CA THR A 81 -18.86 16.36 3.62
C THR A 81 -18.07 15.14 4.09
N ARG A 82 -16.83 15.00 3.61
CA ARG A 82 -15.95 13.92 4.00
C ARG A 82 -15.57 14.18 5.46
N HIS A 83 -16.21 13.52 6.39
CA HIS A 83 -15.78 13.50 7.77
C HIS A 83 -14.63 12.50 7.88
N VAL A 84 -13.49 12.98 8.34
CA VAL A 84 -12.40 12.11 8.80
C VAL A 84 -12.76 11.70 10.22
N GLU A 85 -12.96 10.43 10.45
CA GLU A 85 -13.17 9.91 11.79
C GLU A 85 -11.83 9.52 12.41
N LEU A 86 -11.62 9.94 13.65
CA LEU A 86 -10.43 9.64 14.44
C LEU A 86 -10.81 8.66 15.54
N TYR A 87 -10.24 7.46 15.47
CA TYR A 87 -10.40 6.41 16.48
C TYR A 87 -9.21 6.41 17.42
N GLU A 88 -9.44 6.55 18.72
CA GLU A 88 -8.40 6.37 19.74
C GLU A 88 -8.13 4.87 19.92
N ILE A 89 -6.89 4.44 19.66
CA ILE A 89 -6.46 3.05 19.76
C ILE A 89 -5.27 2.94 20.69
N GLY A 90 -5.53 2.58 21.94
CA GLY A 90 -4.50 2.52 22.98
C GLY A 90 -3.90 3.90 23.26
N GLU A 91 -2.62 4.10 22.99
CA GLU A 91 -1.90 5.36 23.18
C GLU A 91 -1.69 6.14 21.86
N GLY A 92 -2.53 5.92 20.84
CA GLY A 92 -2.43 6.61 19.54
C GLY A 92 -3.77 6.70 18.83
N PHE A 93 -3.77 7.20 17.62
CA PHE A 93 -4.98 7.44 16.85
C PHE A 93 -4.91 6.83 15.46
N ILE A 94 -6.04 6.32 14.97
CA ILE A 94 -6.23 5.93 13.57
C ILE A 94 -7.27 6.87 12.95
N ALA A 95 -6.88 7.53 11.86
CA ALA A 95 -7.79 8.29 11.02
C ALA A 95 -8.37 7.36 9.94
N ASP A 96 -9.68 7.16 9.95
CA ASP A 96 -10.37 6.56 8.81
C ASP A 96 -10.71 7.66 7.81
N THR A 97 -10.13 7.55 6.63
CA THR A 97 -10.33 8.51 5.56
C THR A 97 -11.11 7.83 4.43
N PRO A 98 -12.44 8.08 4.35
CA PRO A 98 -13.23 7.56 3.24
C PRO A 98 -12.66 8.08 1.91
N GLY A 99 -12.33 7.18 1.00
CA GLY A 99 -11.87 7.53 -0.34
C GLY A 99 -10.37 7.42 -0.62
N PHE A 100 -9.54 6.97 0.33
CA PHE A 100 -8.15 6.58 0.05
C PHE A 100 -8.02 5.24 -0.69
N SER A 101 -9.11 4.74 -1.26
CA SER A 101 -9.13 3.54 -2.10
C SER A 101 -8.69 3.78 -3.54
N ALA A 102 -8.71 5.03 -3.99
CA ALA A 102 -8.21 5.45 -5.30
C ALA A 102 -7.20 6.57 -5.10
N LEU A 103 -5.93 6.25 -5.20
CA LEU A 103 -4.88 7.26 -5.31
C LEU A 103 -4.94 7.83 -6.73
N ASP A 104 -5.05 9.14 -6.83
CA ASP A 104 -4.98 9.86 -8.09
C ASP A 104 -3.57 10.41 -8.25
N PHE A 105 -2.93 10.11 -9.37
CA PHE A 105 -1.57 10.53 -9.67
C PHE A 105 -1.50 11.86 -10.46
N LYS A 106 -2.62 12.62 -10.55
CA LYS A 106 -2.73 13.82 -11.41
C LYS A 106 -1.66 14.89 -11.18
N ASP A 107 -1.15 14.97 -9.96
CA ASP A 107 -0.16 15.97 -9.58
C ASP A 107 1.27 15.39 -9.53
N MET A 108 1.46 14.16 -10.01
CA MET A 108 2.74 13.45 -10.00
C MET A 108 3.31 13.40 -11.43
N ASP A 109 4.58 13.74 -11.59
CA ASP A 109 5.31 13.50 -12.83
C ASP A 109 5.92 12.07 -12.85
N LYS A 110 6.44 11.68 -14.01
CA LYS A 110 6.98 10.33 -14.21
C LYS A 110 8.23 10.06 -13.38
N GLU A 111 9.05 11.05 -13.20
CA GLU A 111 10.27 11.00 -12.37
C GLU A 111 9.90 10.82 -10.91
N GLN A 112 8.90 11.55 -10.43
CA GLN A 112 8.38 11.39 -9.08
C GLN A 112 7.79 9.98 -8.88
N LEU A 113 7.01 9.46 -9.84
CA LEU A 113 6.51 8.09 -9.78
C LEU A 113 7.66 7.09 -9.68
N ARG A 114 8.67 7.19 -10.57
CA ARG A 114 9.86 6.31 -10.54
C ARG A 114 10.51 6.32 -9.15
N ASP A 115 10.67 7.50 -8.57
CA ASP A 115 11.37 7.68 -7.29
C ASP A 115 10.57 7.17 -6.08
N THR A 116 9.26 6.87 -6.24
CA THR A 116 8.45 6.21 -5.21
C THR A 116 8.74 4.71 -5.09
N PHE A 117 9.31 4.10 -6.13
CA PHE A 117 9.77 2.71 -6.10
C PHE A 117 11.17 2.66 -5.49
N ILE A 118 11.23 2.67 -4.15
CA ILE A 118 12.46 2.87 -3.38
C ILE A 118 13.54 1.83 -3.69
N GLU A 119 13.16 0.61 -4.04
CA GLU A 119 14.03 -0.47 -4.45
C GLU A 119 14.77 -0.19 -5.75
N PHE A 120 14.27 0.68 -6.61
CA PHE A 120 14.92 1.04 -7.87
C PHE A 120 16.25 1.78 -7.67
N ARG A 121 16.41 2.42 -6.52
CA ARG A 121 17.62 3.19 -6.18
C ARG A 121 18.87 2.33 -5.98
N GLU A 122 18.69 1.04 -5.78
CA GLU A 122 19.79 0.08 -5.53
C GLU A 122 20.45 -0.42 -6.84
N TYR A 123 19.91 -0.02 -8.02
CA TYR A 123 20.36 -0.55 -9.31
C TYR A 123 20.72 0.56 -10.29
N ASP A 124 21.93 0.48 -10.83
CA ASP A 124 22.42 1.42 -11.83
C ASP A 124 21.93 1.09 -13.24
N CYS A 125 21.50 2.10 -13.98
CA CYS A 125 21.12 2.00 -15.38
C CYS A 125 22.18 2.64 -16.27
N LYS A 126 22.24 2.20 -17.53
CA LYS A 126 23.13 2.78 -18.54
C LYS A 126 22.85 4.26 -18.76
N PHE A 127 21.59 4.71 -18.67
CA PHE A 127 21.17 6.09 -18.87
C PHE A 127 20.70 6.68 -17.54
N ARG A 128 21.12 7.92 -17.29
CA ARG A 128 20.81 8.62 -16.04
C ARG A 128 19.32 8.97 -15.90
N ASP A 129 18.65 9.19 -17.03
CA ASP A 129 17.22 9.52 -17.16
C ASP A 129 16.36 8.29 -17.49
N CYS A 130 16.86 7.10 -17.19
CA CYS A 130 16.18 5.85 -17.47
C CYS A 130 14.83 5.80 -16.75
N MET A 131 13.76 5.57 -17.51
CA MET A 131 12.41 5.37 -16.99
C MET A 131 12.06 3.88 -16.84
N HIS A 132 13.04 2.99 -16.98
CA HIS A 132 12.93 1.55 -16.77
C HIS A 132 11.85 0.85 -17.62
N ASN A 133 11.44 1.44 -18.72
CA ASN A 133 10.40 0.91 -19.61
C ASN A 133 11.02 0.28 -20.88
N LYS A 134 11.45 1.12 -21.82
CA LYS A 134 11.92 0.70 -23.16
C LYS A 134 13.45 0.68 -23.30
N GLU A 135 14.16 1.28 -22.37
CA GLU A 135 15.60 1.50 -22.45
C GLU A 135 16.39 0.18 -22.43
N ILE A 136 17.47 0.16 -23.19
CA ILE A 136 18.44 -0.93 -23.25
C ILE A 136 19.49 -0.71 -22.18
N GLY A 137 19.91 -1.78 -21.48
CA GLY A 137 20.89 -1.70 -20.39
C GLY A 137 20.28 -1.06 -19.14
N CYS A 138 19.05 -1.41 -18.84
CA CYS A 138 18.34 -0.99 -17.64
C CYS A 138 18.57 -1.98 -16.51
N GLY A 139 19.27 -1.56 -15.45
CA GLY A 139 19.55 -2.40 -14.28
C GLY A 139 18.30 -2.89 -13.56
N ILE A 140 17.21 -2.11 -13.60
CA ILE A 140 15.93 -2.55 -13.02
C ILE A 140 15.36 -3.75 -13.76
N LYS A 141 15.37 -3.74 -15.11
CA LYS A 141 14.90 -4.88 -15.89
C LYS A 141 15.78 -6.12 -15.71
N GLU A 142 17.08 -5.93 -15.56
CA GLU A 142 18.02 -6.99 -15.20
C GLU A 142 17.69 -7.57 -13.82
N ALA A 143 17.51 -6.71 -12.80
CA ALA A 143 17.14 -7.13 -11.46
C ALA A 143 15.78 -7.87 -11.39
N VAL A 144 14.81 -7.48 -12.21
CA VAL A 144 13.53 -8.21 -12.35
C VAL A 144 13.77 -9.60 -12.93
N ASN A 145 14.58 -9.71 -14.00
CA ASN A 145 14.91 -11.00 -14.62
C ASN A 145 15.66 -11.93 -13.66
N GLU A 146 16.51 -11.35 -12.80
CA GLU A 146 17.24 -12.07 -11.75
C GLU A 146 16.39 -12.33 -10.47
N LYS A 147 15.12 -11.92 -10.47
CA LYS A 147 14.17 -12.06 -9.34
C LYS A 147 14.60 -11.31 -8.06
N LEU A 148 15.45 -10.30 -8.21
CA LEU A 148 15.82 -9.38 -7.12
C LEU A 148 14.74 -8.33 -6.89
N ILE A 149 14.00 -7.95 -7.92
CA ILE A 149 12.79 -7.13 -7.84
C ILE A 149 11.60 -8.02 -8.22
N LEU A 150 10.52 -7.94 -7.45
CA LEU A 150 9.30 -8.67 -7.76
C LEU A 150 8.71 -8.20 -9.09
N GLU A 151 8.42 -9.14 -9.98
CA GLU A 151 7.78 -8.88 -11.27
C GLU A 151 6.46 -8.11 -11.10
N SER A 152 5.67 -8.44 -10.07
CA SER A 152 4.43 -7.74 -9.75
C SER A 152 4.65 -6.26 -9.41
N ARG A 153 5.75 -5.93 -8.72
CA ARG A 153 6.11 -4.54 -8.40
C ARG A 153 6.47 -3.78 -9.67
N TYR A 154 7.29 -4.37 -10.52
CA TYR A 154 7.68 -3.77 -11.78
C TYR A 154 6.49 -3.60 -12.73
N ASN A 155 5.59 -4.59 -12.82
CA ASN A 155 4.38 -4.49 -13.62
C ASN A 155 3.45 -3.37 -13.11
N ASN A 156 3.30 -3.20 -11.80
CA ASN A 156 2.55 -2.08 -11.22
C ASN A 156 3.19 -0.74 -11.58
N TYR A 157 4.51 -0.63 -11.55
CA TYR A 157 5.22 0.57 -12.00
C TYR A 157 4.89 0.91 -13.46
N LEU A 158 4.98 -0.07 -14.35
CA LEU A 158 4.68 0.14 -15.77
C LEU A 158 3.22 0.55 -16.00
N GLN A 159 2.28 -0.05 -15.27
CA GLN A 159 0.87 0.33 -15.33
C GLN A 159 0.67 1.79 -14.91
N TYR A 160 1.23 2.21 -13.78
CA TYR A 160 1.10 3.60 -13.31
C TYR A 160 1.80 4.59 -14.24
N LEU A 161 2.93 4.21 -14.83
CA LEU A 161 3.62 5.01 -15.83
C LEU A 161 2.74 5.24 -17.08
N GLU A 162 2.03 4.20 -17.54
CA GLU A 162 1.08 4.30 -18.64
C GLU A 162 -0.14 5.16 -18.28
N GLU A 163 -0.60 5.13 -17.03
CA GLU A 163 -1.71 5.96 -16.54
C GLU A 163 -1.35 7.46 -16.56
N LEU A 164 -0.11 7.81 -16.26
CA LEU A 164 0.40 9.19 -16.33
C LEU A 164 0.60 9.68 -17.78
N GLU A 165 0.59 8.79 -18.77
CA GLU A 165 0.73 9.15 -20.20
C GLU A 165 -0.62 9.46 -20.87
N LYS A 166 -1.74 9.20 -20.19
CA LYS A 166 -3.11 9.43 -20.71
C LYS A 166 -3.65 10.79 -20.33
#